data_f14bf51740117cd6b72e115114dc3985
#
_entry.id   f14bf51740117cd6b72e115114dc3985
#
_cell.length_a   1.000
_cell.length_b   1.000
_cell.length_c   1.000
_cell.angle_alpha   90.00
_cell.angle_beta   90.00
_cell.angle_gamma   90.00
#
_symmetry.space_group_name_H-M   'P 1'
#
loop_
_entity.id
_entity.type
_entity.pdbx_description
1 polymer ?
#
loop_
_entity_poly.entity_id
_entity_poly.type
_entity_poly.pdbx_seq_one_letter_code
_entity_poly.pdbx_strand_id
1 'polypeptide(L)'
;MILAIDIGNTNIVLGCADGDKILFRERLATVQRETSLEYAVKIKAALDINDIKRDDITGAIISSVVPSVTFTVKTAVEKLVDGRIMVVGPGIKTGLSIQIDNPAQLGSDLVVDAVAGIHEYPVPQVLIDMGTATTFSVIDRNRTYIGGLITTGVAVSADALKLPKIAYEKPKRVICSNTVDCIKSGIMYSNACAIDGIIERIEEELGEKTTVVATGGLAQVVIPLCHHEIIYDDDLLLKGLMLIWNKNVK
;
A
#
# COMPACT_ATOMS: atom_id res chain seq x y z
N MET A 1 6.24 -14.20 16.37
CA MET A 1 5.73 -13.04 15.60
C MET A 1 6.49 -12.87 14.30
N ILE A 2 5.91 -12.22 13.29
CA ILE A 2 6.55 -11.98 11.98
C ILE A 2 6.62 -10.50 11.72
N LEU A 3 7.81 -10.01 11.34
CA LEU A 3 8.03 -8.64 10.93
C LEU A 3 7.69 -8.50 9.45
N ALA A 4 6.71 -7.67 9.12
CA ALA A 4 6.26 -7.40 7.75
C ALA A 4 6.71 -5.99 7.34
N ILE A 5 7.37 -5.88 6.19
CA ILE A 5 7.96 -4.63 5.70
C ILE A 5 7.59 -4.44 4.24
N ASP A 6 7.07 -3.26 3.90
CA ASP A 6 6.94 -2.84 2.51
C ASP A 6 7.79 -1.59 2.26
N ILE A 7 8.61 -1.64 1.21
CA ILE A 7 9.54 -0.57 0.84
C ILE A 7 9.01 0.12 -0.41
N GLY A 8 8.26 1.20 -0.20
CA GLY A 8 7.80 2.10 -1.25
C GLY A 8 8.81 3.21 -1.56
N ASN A 9 8.57 3.96 -2.63
CA ASN A 9 9.46 5.04 -3.08
C ASN A 9 9.63 6.18 -2.07
N THR A 10 8.60 6.47 -1.29
CA THR A 10 8.60 7.59 -0.32
C THR A 10 8.64 7.10 1.12
N ASN A 11 7.93 6.02 1.43
CA ASN A 11 7.80 5.50 2.78
C ASN A 11 8.05 3.99 2.80
N ILE A 12 8.58 3.53 3.92
CA ILE A 12 8.63 2.13 4.31
C ILE A 12 7.51 1.91 5.33
N VAL A 13 6.60 1.00 5.06
CA VAL A 13 5.59 0.54 6.02
C VAL A 13 6.17 -0.62 6.80
N LEU A 14 6.09 -0.54 8.10
CA LEU A 14 6.60 -1.55 9.03
C LEU A 14 5.48 -2.03 9.92
N GLY A 15 5.29 -3.33 10.03
CA GLY A 15 4.33 -3.93 10.92
C GLY A 15 4.85 -5.21 11.54
N CYS A 16 4.27 -5.61 12.65
CA CYS A 16 4.49 -6.91 13.27
C CYS A 16 3.16 -7.64 13.40
N ALA A 17 3.16 -8.93 13.11
CA ALA A 17 1.97 -9.76 13.20
C ALA A 17 2.21 -10.99 14.08
N ASP A 18 1.17 -11.37 14.82
CA ASP A 18 1.10 -12.63 15.56
C ASP A 18 -0.12 -13.42 15.07
N GLY A 19 0.14 -14.48 14.30
CA GLY A 19 -0.90 -15.15 13.52
C GLY A 19 -1.53 -14.17 12.51
N ASP A 20 -2.85 -14.02 12.58
CA ASP A 20 -3.62 -13.13 11.68
C ASP A 20 -3.80 -11.71 12.27
N LYS A 21 -3.28 -11.46 13.48
CA LYS A 21 -3.42 -10.17 14.14
C LYS A 21 -2.22 -9.26 13.85
N ILE A 22 -2.46 -8.11 13.23
CA ILE A 22 -1.49 -7.02 13.13
C ILE A 22 -1.41 -6.33 14.50
N LEU A 23 -0.21 -6.28 15.07
CA LEU A 23 0.04 -5.73 16.41
C LEU A 23 0.30 -4.22 16.37
N PHE A 24 1.03 -3.76 15.36
CA PHE A 24 1.26 -2.35 15.09
C PHE A 24 1.53 -2.11 13.62
N ARG A 25 1.43 -0.84 13.22
CA ARG A 25 1.87 -0.34 11.92
C ARG A 25 2.54 1.01 12.10
N GLU A 26 3.76 1.12 11.59
CA GLU A 26 4.57 2.34 11.61
C GLU A 26 5.05 2.69 10.20
N ARG A 27 5.45 3.94 10.01
CA ARG A 27 6.01 4.42 8.74
C ARG A 27 7.35 5.08 8.97
N LEU A 28 8.32 4.70 8.13
CA LEU A 28 9.63 5.34 8.05
C LEU A 28 9.77 6.02 6.68
N ALA A 29 10.54 7.09 6.59
CA ALA A 29 10.89 7.64 5.29
C ALA A 29 11.84 6.69 4.54
N THR A 30 11.63 6.53 3.22
CA THR A 30 12.58 5.83 2.36
C THR A 30 13.72 6.76 2.03
N VAL A 31 14.92 6.46 2.55
CA VAL A 31 16.13 7.28 2.36
C VAL A 31 17.23 6.44 1.72
N GLN A 32 17.50 6.67 0.44
CA GLN A 32 18.41 5.84 -0.35
C GLN A 32 19.86 5.83 0.13
N ARG A 33 20.29 6.86 0.88
CA ARG A 33 21.68 7.00 1.38
C ARG A 33 21.88 6.44 2.78
N GLU A 34 20.85 5.97 3.44
CA GLU A 34 20.98 5.36 4.77
C GLU A 34 21.67 4.01 4.69
N THR A 35 22.46 3.74 5.71
CA THR A 35 23.14 2.46 5.92
C THR A 35 22.23 1.42 6.56
N SER A 36 22.63 0.16 6.51
CA SER A 36 21.90 -0.91 7.19
C SER A 36 21.88 -0.74 8.72
N LEU A 37 22.83 -0.01 9.31
CA LEU A 37 22.79 0.28 10.74
C LEU A 37 21.72 1.31 11.08
N GLU A 38 21.60 2.39 10.27
CA GLU A 38 20.57 3.42 10.47
C GLU A 38 19.17 2.84 10.36
N TYR A 39 18.91 2.01 9.34
CA TYR A 39 17.64 1.29 9.23
C TYR A 39 17.42 0.31 10.40
N ALA A 40 18.43 -0.43 10.84
CA ALA A 40 18.31 -1.32 11.98
C ALA A 40 17.94 -0.57 13.28
N VAL A 41 18.54 0.60 13.51
CA VAL A 41 18.18 1.46 14.66
C VAL A 41 16.74 1.92 14.57
N LYS A 42 16.27 2.37 13.40
CA LYS A 42 14.89 2.82 13.20
C LYS A 42 13.89 1.68 13.39
N ILE A 43 14.15 0.52 12.79
CA ILE A 43 13.30 -0.67 12.94
C ILE A 43 13.25 -1.09 14.41
N LYS A 44 14.42 -1.15 15.08
CA LYS A 44 14.47 -1.47 16.51
C LYS A 44 13.67 -0.47 17.34
N ALA A 45 13.81 0.84 17.07
CA ALA A 45 13.05 1.85 17.78
C ALA A 45 11.53 1.69 17.58
N ALA A 46 11.07 1.34 16.37
CA ALA A 46 9.66 1.06 16.12
C ALA A 46 9.17 -0.17 16.91
N LEU A 47 9.98 -1.23 17.01
CA LEU A 47 9.67 -2.39 17.84
C LEU A 47 9.58 -2.02 19.32
N ASP A 48 10.58 -1.30 19.83
CA ASP A 48 10.67 -0.89 21.24
C ASP A 48 9.48 0.02 21.65
N ILE A 49 9.08 0.97 20.79
CA ILE A 49 7.94 1.88 21.02
C ILE A 49 6.62 1.09 21.10
N ASN A 50 6.50 -0.01 20.38
CA ASN A 50 5.31 -0.85 20.35
C ASN A 50 5.41 -2.08 21.28
N ASP A 51 6.35 -2.09 22.23
CA ASP A 51 6.54 -3.14 23.23
C ASP A 51 6.82 -4.54 22.63
N ILE A 52 7.40 -4.61 21.43
CA ILE A 52 7.75 -5.87 20.76
C ILE A 52 9.20 -6.22 21.06
N LYS A 53 9.42 -7.38 21.70
CA LYS A 53 10.77 -7.87 21.96
C LYS A 53 11.35 -8.53 20.71
N ARG A 54 12.64 -8.27 20.46
CA ARG A 54 13.38 -8.87 19.35
C ARG A 54 13.25 -10.41 19.35
N ASP A 55 13.38 -11.02 20.50
CA ASP A 55 13.40 -12.49 20.68
C ASP A 55 12.04 -13.15 20.35
N ASP A 56 10.96 -12.36 20.30
CA ASP A 56 9.63 -12.85 19.92
C ASP A 56 9.45 -12.89 18.38
N ILE A 57 10.39 -12.28 17.61
CA ILE A 57 10.32 -12.23 16.16
C ILE A 57 11.03 -13.43 15.56
N THR A 58 10.27 -14.32 14.96
CA THR A 58 10.75 -15.61 14.42
C THR A 58 11.02 -15.56 12.90
N GLY A 59 10.75 -14.44 12.26
CA GLY A 59 11.02 -14.25 10.83
C GLY A 59 10.54 -12.90 10.32
N ALA A 60 10.86 -12.61 9.04
CA ALA A 60 10.44 -11.39 8.40
C ALA A 60 10.08 -11.61 6.92
N ILE A 61 9.15 -10.80 6.42
CA ILE A 61 8.80 -10.73 5.00
C ILE A 61 8.88 -9.30 4.50
N ILE A 62 9.48 -9.11 3.34
CA ILE A 62 9.75 -7.80 2.74
C ILE A 62 9.13 -7.76 1.34
N SER A 63 8.29 -6.77 1.07
CA SER A 63 7.93 -6.31 -0.27
C SER A 63 8.74 -5.06 -0.60
N SER A 64 9.11 -4.87 -1.86
CA SER A 64 9.86 -3.68 -2.25
C SER A 64 9.71 -3.36 -3.74
N VAL A 65 9.52 -2.07 -4.02
CA VAL A 65 9.62 -1.48 -5.36
C VAL A 65 10.85 -0.57 -5.49
N VAL A 66 11.78 -0.61 -4.51
CA VAL A 66 13.00 0.21 -4.48
C VAL A 66 14.25 -0.67 -4.38
N PRO A 67 14.76 -1.23 -5.48
CA PRO A 67 15.87 -2.18 -5.46
C PRO A 67 17.12 -1.68 -4.72
N SER A 68 17.43 -0.38 -4.83
CA SER A 68 18.59 0.24 -4.17
C SER A 68 18.52 0.22 -2.64
N VAL A 69 17.32 0.16 -2.06
CA VAL A 69 17.08 0.15 -0.60
C VAL A 69 16.82 -1.26 -0.08
N THR A 70 16.30 -2.15 -0.92
CA THR A 70 15.90 -3.52 -0.55
C THR A 70 17.02 -4.28 0.14
N PHE A 71 18.22 -4.29 -0.44
CA PHE A 71 19.36 -4.99 0.14
C PHE A 71 19.78 -4.39 1.50
N THR A 72 19.79 -3.06 1.60
CA THR A 72 20.17 -2.35 2.82
C THR A 72 19.20 -2.65 3.97
N VAL A 73 17.88 -2.60 3.70
CA VAL A 73 16.85 -2.91 4.69
C VAL A 73 16.88 -4.40 5.05
N LYS A 74 17.04 -5.29 4.07
CA LYS A 74 17.20 -6.73 4.35
C LYS A 74 18.38 -6.98 5.30
N THR A 75 19.54 -6.39 5.03
CA THR A 75 20.72 -6.48 5.92
C THR A 75 20.48 -5.85 7.29
N ALA A 76 19.65 -4.81 7.38
CA ALA A 76 19.23 -4.24 8.67
C ALA A 76 18.37 -5.24 9.46
N VAL A 77 17.42 -5.91 8.80
CA VAL A 77 16.57 -6.92 9.41
C VAL A 77 17.38 -8.14 9.85
N GLU A 78 18.38 -8.58 9.07
CA GLU A 78 19.30 -9.68 9.44
C GLU A 78 20.08 -9.42 10.74
N LYS A 79 20.24 -8.17 11.15
CA LYS A 79 20.85 -7.81 12.46
C LYS A 79 19.88 -7.91 13.64
N LEU A 80 18.57 -7.95 13.36
CA LEU A 80 17.51 -7.90 14.36
C LEU A 80 16.73 -9.21 14.48
N VAL A 81 16.68 -10.00 13.43
CA VAL A 81 15.85 -11.21 13.34
C VAL A 81 16.74 -12.40 13.01
N ASP A 82 16.77 -13.37 13.90
CA ASP A 82 17.57 -14.60 13.73
C ASP A 82 16.84 -15.67 12.87
N GLY A 83 15.60 -15.37 12.43
CA GLY A 83 14.76 -16.29 11.66
C GLY A 83 14.88 -16.13 10.14
N ARG A 84 13.99 -16.82 9.44
CA ARG A 84 13.90 -16.73 7.96
C ARG A 84 13.48 -15.33 7.54
N ILE A 85 14.15 -14.79 6.53
CA ILE A 85 13.78 -13.52 5.88
C ILE A 85 13.42 -13.80 4.43
N MET A 86 12.18 -13.47 4.05
CA MET A 86 11.68 -13.58 2.68
C MET A 86 11.59 -12.22 2.03
N VAL A 87 11.92 -12.15 0.75
CA VAL A 87 11.66 -10.97 -0.10
C VAL A 87 10.67 -11.39 -1.18
N VAL A 88 9.54 -10.69 -1.28
CA VAL A 88 8.51 -10.96 -2.29
C VAL A 88 9.10 -10.71 -3.67
N GLY A 89 9.00 -11.70 -4.55
CA GLY A 89 9.57 -11.66 -5.88
C GLY A 89 9.63 -13.04 -6.53
N PRO A 90 10.42 -13.21 -7.58
CA PRO A 90 10.53 -14.48 -8.28
C PRO A 90 10.86 -15.65 -7.33
N GLY A 91 10.10 -16.74 -7.44
CA GLY A 91 10.26 -17.92 -6.60
C GLY A 91 9.42 -17.94 -5.32
N ILE A 92 8.79 -16.85 -4.93
CA ILE A 92 7.84 -16.81 -3.82
C ILE A 92 6.44 -17.19 -4.30
N LYS A 93 5.80 -18.12 -3.61
CA LYS A 93 4.44 -18.56 -3.93
C LYS A 93 3.44 -17.54 -3.40
N THR A 94 2.85 -16.73 -4.27
CA THR A 94 1.78 -15.79 -3.92
C THR A 94 0.41 -16.45 -4.01
N GLY A 95 0.21 -17.34 -4.97
CA GLY A 95 -1.08 -17.95 -5.31
C GLY A 95 -1.98 -16.99 -6.10
N LEU A 96 -1.46 -15.86 -6.54
CA LEU A 96 -2.13 -14.92 -7.42
C LEU A 96 -2.00 -15.39 -8.87
N SER A 97 -3.10 -15.48 -9.59
CA SER A 97 -3.12 -15.59 -11.04
C SER A 97 -2.94 -14.19 -11.64
N ILE A 98 -2.00 -14.03 -12.56
CA ILE A 98 -1.69 -12.74 -13.19
C ILE A 98 -1.77 -12.89 -14.70
N GLN A 99 -2.63 -12.11 -15.34
CA GLN A 99 -2.84 -12.11 -16.79
C GLN A 99 -2.67 -10.69 -17.33
N ILE A 100 -1.41 -10.27 -17.42
CA ILE A 100 -1.01 -8.99 -18.03
C ILE A 100 0.12 -9.27 -19.03
N ASP A 101 0.44 -8.31 -19.89
CA ASP A 101 1.44 -8.49 -20.98
C ASP A 101 2.80 -8.92 -20.43
N ASN A 102 3.25 -8.34 -19.33
CA ASN A 102 4.53 -8.73 -18.70
C ASN A 102 4.38 -8.84 -17.17
N PRO A 103 4.06 -10.03 -16.65
CA PRO A 103 3.89 -10.25 -15.21
C PRO A 103 5.12 -9.89 -14.36
N ALA A 104 6.32 -9.93 -14.92
CA ALA A 104 7.56 -9.60 -14.22
C ALA A 104 7.71 -8.10 -13.92
N GLN A 105 6.91 -7.24 -14.56
CA GLN A 105 6.89 -5.79 -14.31
C GLN A 105 5.88 -5.37 -13.25
N LEU A 106 5.03 -6.29 -12.78
CA LEU A 106 4.08 -5.99 -11.71
C LEU A 106 4.82 -5.73 -10.40
N GLY A 107 4.58 -4.57 -9.79
CA GLY A 107 5.16 -4.21 -8.50
C GLY A 107 4.79 -5.22 -7.42
N SER A 108 5.72 -5.51 -6.52
CA SER A 108 5.49 -6.46 -5.43
C SER A 108 4.40 -5.97 -4.47
N ASP A 109 4.25 -4.68 -4.27
CA ASP A 109 3.18 -4.03 -3.53
C ASP A 109 1.81 -4.35 -4.11
N LEU A 110 1.62 -4.19 -5.44
CA LEU A 110 0.37 -4.53 -6.12
C LEU A 110 0.03 -6.03 -6.03
N VAL A 111 1.07 -6.88 -6.08
CA VAL A 111 0.90 -8.34 -5.88
C VAL A 111 0.42 -8.63 -4.46
N VAL A 112 1.02 -7.99 -3.47
CA VAL A 112 0.69 -8.17 -2.05
C VAL A 112 -0.74 -7.71 -1.75
N ASP A 113 -1.12 -6.52 -2.24
CA ASP A 113 -2.48 -6.00 -2.08
C ASP A 113 -3.52 -6.89 -2.77
N ALA A 114 -3.21 -7.40 -3.98
CA ALA A 114 -4.09 -8.31 -4.70
C ALA A 114 -4.30 -9.64 -3.96
N VAL A 115 -3.25 -10.19 -3.33
CA VAL A 115 -3.35 -11.40 -2.50
C VAL A 115 -4.28 -11.17 -1.30
N ALA A 116 -4.14 -10.03 -0.62
CA ALA A 116 -5.02 -9.67 0.49
C ALA A 116 -6.46 -9.44 0.01
N GLY A 117 -6.64 -8.64 -1.04
CA GLY A 117 -7.94 -8.32 -1.59
C GLY A 117 -8.74 -9.57 -1.96
N ILE A 118 -8.12 -10.51 -2.68
CA ILE A 118 -8.75 -11.78 -3.06
C ILE A 118 -9.12 -12.63 -1.84
N HIS A 119 -8.35 -12.56 -0.76
CA HIS A 119 -8.61 -13.34 0.45
C HIS A 119 -9.74 -12.74 1.28
N GLU A 120 -9.76 -11.42 1.45
CA GLU A 120 -10.63 -10.72 2.39
C GLU A 120 -11.98 -10.30 1.77
N TYR A 121 -12.03 -10.05 0.46
CA TYR A 121 -13.16 -9.39 -0.17
C TYR A 121 -13.71 -10.16 -1.39
N PRO A 122 -15.01 -9.97 -1.72
CA PRO A 122 -15.62 -10.56 -2.90
C PRO A 122 -14.98 -10.06 -4.20
N VAL A 123 -14.92 -10.90 -5.22
CA VAL A 123 -14.55 -10.56 -6.60
C VAL A 123 -15.79 -10.38 -7.47
N PRO A 124 -15.77 -9.61 -8.58
CA PRO A 124 -14.64 -8.85 -9.06
C PRO A 124 -14.33 -7.64 -8.16
N GLN A 125 -13.08 -7.15 -8.20
CA GLN A 125 -12.64 -6.05 -7.31
C GLN A 125 -11.78 -5.04 -8.03
N VAL A 126 -11.86 -3.81 -7.51
CA VAL A 126 -10.89 -2.74 -7.77
C VAL A 126 -10.18 -2.42 -6.45
N LEU A 127 -8.86 -2.62 -6.41
CA LEU A 127 -8.03 -2.23 -5.27
C LEU A 127 -7.36 -0.91 -5.59
N ILE A 128 -7.48 0.06 -4.70
CA ILE A 128 -6.93 1.41 -4.87
C ILE A 128 -5.88 1.63 -3.78
N ASP A 129 -4.61 1.76 -4.17
CA ASP A 129 -3.58 2.23 -3.22
C ASP A 129 -3.30 3.72 -3.46
N MET A 130 -3.53 4.53 -2.42
CA MET A 130 -3.36 5.98 -2.43
C MET A 130 -2.04 6.39 -1.78
N GLY A 131 -0.96 6.03 -2.44
CA GLY A 131 0.42 6.33 -2.06
C GLY A 131 1.01 7.56 -2.76
N THR A 132 2.30 7.47 -3.14
CA THR A 132 3.01 8.46 -3.97
C THR A 132 2.38 8.57 -5.36
N ALA A 133 2.01 7.44 -5.94
CA ALA A 133 1.04 7.34 -7.01
C ALA A 133 -0.28 6.84 -6.44
N THR A 134 -1.39 7.06 -7.13
CA THR A 134 -2.63 6.34 -6.90
C THR A 134 -2.73 5.25 -7.94
N THR A 135 -2.77 4.00 -7.51
CA THR A 135 -2.88 2.83 -8.38
C THR A 135 -4.27 2.20 -8.27
N PHE A 136 -4.75 1.64 -9.38
CA PHE A 136 -5.98 0.86 -9.42
C PHE A 136 -5.63 -0.51 -9.96
N SER A 137 -5.79 -1.53 -9.15
CA SER A 137 -5.57 -2.93 -9.52
C SER A 137 -6.92 -3.60 -9.75
N VAL A 138 -7.10 -4.24 -10.91
CA VAL A 138 -8.35 -4.88 -11.28
C VAL A 138 -8.22 -6.39 -11.20
N ILE A 139 -9.11 -7.00 -10.43
CA ILE A 139 -9.20 -8.44 -10.24
C ILE A 139 -10.56 -8.89 -10.74
N ASP A 140 -10.56 -9.80 -11.71
CA ASP A 140 -11.78 -10.32 -12.33
C ASP A 140 -12.51 -11.34 -11.44
N ARG A 141 -13.69 -11.79 -11.92
CA ARG A 141 -14.51 -12.81 -11.26
C ARG A 141 -13.80 -14.16 -11.06
N ASN A 142 -12.74 -14.43 -11.84
CA ASN A 142 -11.96 -15.66 -11.75
C ASN A 142 -10.77 -15.52 -10.76
N ARG A 143 -10.74 -14.43 -9.96
CA ARG A 143 -9.67 -14.13 -9.01
C ARG A 143 -8.31 -13.92 -9.68
N THR A 144 -8.32 -13.39 -10.91
CA THR A 144 -7.13 -13.12 -11.71
C THR A 144 -6.86 -11.62 -11.75
N TYR A 145 -5.63 -11.23 -11.49
CA TYR A 145 -5.16 -9.87 -11.72
C TYR A 145 -5.05 -9.64 -13.23
N ILE A 146 -5.88 -8.77 -13.78
CA ILE A 146 -5.99 -8.55 -15.23
C ILE A 146 -5.39 -7.23 -15.71
N GLY A 147 -4.97 -6.36 -14.81
CA GLY A 147 -4.38 -5.06 -15.15
C GLY A 147 -4.76 -3.97 -14.17
N GLY A 148 -4.58 -2.74 -14.58
CA GLY A 148 -4.89 -1.60 -13.74
C GLY A 148 -4.47 -0.26 -14.35
N LEU A 149 -4.55 0.79 -13.54
CA LEU A 149 -4.17 2.15 -13.90
C LEU A 149 -3.25 2.74 -12.85
N ILE A 150 -2.40 3.66 -13.26
CA ILE A 150 -1.54 4.43 -12.36
C ILE A 150 -1.75 5.91 -12.67
N THR A 151 -2.04 6.69 -11.64
CA THR A 151 -2.18 8.14 -11.73
C THR A 151 -1.38 8.84 -10.64
N THR A 152 -1.32 10.16 -10.68
CA THR A 152 -0.61 10.95 -9.67
C THR A 152 -1.28 10.82 -8.31
N GLY A 153 -0.49 10.58 -7.27
CA GLY A 153 -1.00 10.62 -5.90
C GLY A 153 -1.42 12.03 -5.47
N VAL A 154 -2.28 12.10 -4.47
CA VAL A 154 -2.88 13.35 -3.97
C VAL A 154 -1.84 14.38 -3.56
N ALA A 155 -0.80 13.96 -2.81
CA ALA A 155 0.27 14.83 -2.37
C ALA A 155 1.10 15.36 -3.54
N VAL A 156 1.43 14.50 -4.51
CA VAL A 156 2.17 14.89 -5.72
C VAL A 156 1.37 15.87 -6.55
N SER A 157 0.05 15.67 -6.69
CA SER A 157 -0.84 16.60 -7.39
C SER A 157 -0.84 17.98 -6.73
N ALA A 158 -0.84 18.04 -5.39
CA ALA A 158 -0.79 19.29 -4.64
C ALA A 158 0.56 20.02 -4.81
N ASP A 159 1.67 19.27 -4.70
CA ASP A 159 3.03 19.82 -4.83
C ASP A 159 3.30 20.35 -6.27
N ALA A 160 2.72 19.71 -7.28
CA ALA A 160 2.88 20.11 -8.68
C ALA A 160 2.29 21.51 -8.98
N LEU A 161 1.32 21.97 -8.21
CA LEU A 161 0.74 23.31 -8.38
C LEU A 161 1.70 24.44 -7.99
N LYS A 162 2.76 24.17 -7.21
CA LYS A 162 3.71 25.17 -6.68
C LYS A 162 3.00 26.33 -5.93
N LEU A 163 1.91 26.01 -5.26
CA LEU A 163 1.09 26.92 -4.47
C LEU A 163 1.35 26.69 -2.97
N PRO A 164 0.82 27.55 -2.07
CA PRO A 164 0.97 27.32 -0.62
C PRO A 164 0.56 25.92 -0.19
N LYS A 165 1.32 25.34 0.74
CA LYS A 165 1.01 24.01 1.31
C LYS A 165 -0.36 24.03 2.00
N ILE A 166 -1.09 22.95 1.81
CA ILE A 166 -2.41 22.73 2.39
C ILE A 166 -2.38 21.55 3.36
N ALA A 167 -3.29 21.56 4.32
CA ALA A 167 -3.59 20.36 5.10
C ALA A 167 -4.51 19.45 4.27
N TYR A 168 -4.18 18.16 4.24
CA TYR A 168 -5.02 17.15 3.59
C TYR A 168 -6.16 16.78 4.54
N GLU A 169 -7.27 17.47 4.41
CA GLU A 169 -8.49 17.27 5.20
C GLU A 169 -9.72 17.57 4.35
N LYS A 170 -10.87 17.10 4.78
CA LYS A 170 -12.14 17.34 4.09
C LYS A 170 -12.42 18.84 3.94
N PRO A 171 -12.61 19.34 2.70
CA PRO A 171 -13.02 20.71 2.48
C PRO A 171 -14.40 21.01 3.08
N LYS A 172 -14.59 22.22 3.62
CA LYS A 172 -15.89 22.61 4.20
C LYS A 172 -16.99 22.71 3.13
N ARG A 173 -16.61 23.07 1.90
CA ARG A 173 -17.50 23.20 0.74
C ARG A 173 -16.71 23.13 -0.55
N VAL A 174 -17.40 22.84 -1.66
CA VAL A 174 -16.78 22.76 -2.99
C VAL A 174 -16.37 24.13 -3.48
N ILE A 175 -17.28 25.11 -3.45
CA ILE A 175 -17.03 26.49 -3.89
C ILE A 175 -16.45 27.28 -2.73
N CYS A 176 -15.20 27.71 -2.85
CA CYS A 176 -14.47 28.46 -1.83
C CYS A 176 -14.21 29.89 -2.26
N SER A 177 -13.89 30.78 -1.30
CA SER A 177 -13.73 32.21 -1.54
C SER A 177 -12.36 32.77 -1.15
N ASN A 178 -11.41 31.90 -0.79
CA ASN A 178 -10.01 32.25 -0.55
C ASN A 178 -9.10 31.21 -1.19
N THR A 179 -7.86 31.59 -1.50
CA THR A 179 -6.91 30.77 -2.26
C THR A 179 -6.61 29.41 -1.60
N VAL A 180 -6.39 29.38 -0.28
CA VAL A 180 -6.00 28.15 0.42
C VAL A 180 -7.15 27.12 0.38
N ASP A 181 -8.37 27.55 0.68
CA ASP A 181 -9.54 26.67 0.61
C ASP A 181 -9.86 26.25 -0.83
N CYS A 182 -9.66 27.15 -1.83
CA CYS A 182 -9.81 26.80 -3.24
C CYS A 182 -8.83 25.71 -3.66
N ILE A 183 -7.55 25.80 -3.26
CA ILE A 183 -6.53 24.77 -3.53
C ILE A 183 -6.94 23.46 -2.87
N LYS A 184 -7.29 23.49 -1.57
CA LYS A 184 -7.73 22.31 -0.83
C LYS A 184 -8.92 21.65 -1.50
N SER A 185 -9.96 22.42 -1.79
CA SER A 185 -11.17 21.92 -2.45
C SER A 185 -10.85 21.31 -3.82
N GLY A 186 -10.06 22.02 -4.64
CA GLY A 186 -9.65 21.54 -5.95
C GLY A 186 -8.91 20.20 -5.89
N ILE A 187 -7.87 20.07 -5.06
CA ILE A 187 -7.10 18.85 -4.91
C ILE A 187 -7.96 17.69 -4.40
N MET A 188 -8.74 17.92 -3.36
CA MET A 188 -9.50 16.84 -2.73
C MET A 188 -10.63 16.34 -3.62
N TYR A 189 -11.44 17.24 -4.18
CA TYR A 189 -12.56 16.85 -5.03
C TYR A 189 -12.12 16.36 -6.41
N SER A 190 -11.03 16.89 -7.00
CA SER A 190 -10.54 16.35 -8.29
C SER A 190 -10.09 14.89 -8.15
N ASN A 191 -9.43 14.52 -7.04
CA ASN A 191 -9.05 13.15 -6.79
C ASN A 191 -10.28 12.26 -6.53
N ALA A 192 -11.25 12.71 -5.73
CA ALA A 192 -12.47 11.94 -5.48
C ALA A 192 -13.27 11.71 -6.78
N CYS A 193 -13.49 12.76 -7.57
CA CYS A 193 -14.19 12.64 -8.87
C CYS A 193 -13.43 11.75 -9.86
N ALA A 194 -12.08 11.80 -9.86
CA ALA A 194 -11.28 10.91 -10.69
C ALA A 194 -11.44 9.46 -10.27
N ILE A 195 -11.45 9.17 -8.96
CA ILE A 195 -11.67 7.83 -8.42
C ILE A 195 -13.04 7.31 -8.86
N ASP A 196 -14.11 8.08 -8.62
CA ASP A 196 -15.47 7.71 -9.02
C ASP A 196 -15.55 7.42 -10.53
N GLY A 197 -15.05 8.34 -11.37
CA GLY A 197 -15.10 8.19 -12.81
C GLY A 197 -14.24 7.04 -13.34
N ILE A 198 -13.11 6.71 -12.70
CA ILE A 198 -12.28 5.56 -13.06
C ILE A 198 -12.98 4.26 -12.70
N ILE A 199 -13.60 4.15 -11.51
CA ILE A 199 -14.37 2.97 -11.11
C ILE A 199 -15.51 2.73 -12.12
N GLU A 200 -16.26 3.77 -12.50
CA GLU A 200 -17.32 3.66 -13.50
C GLU A 200 -16.80 3.09 -14.83
N ARG A 201 -15.65 3.59 -15.32
CA ARG A 201 -15.05 3.10 -16.57
C ARG A 201 -14.58 1.65 -16.48
N ILE A 202 -14.00 1.24 -15.33
CA ILE A 202 -13.59 -0.15 -15.10
C ILE A 202 -14.84 -1.06 -15.10
N GLU A 203 -15.90 -0.67 -14.42
CA GLU A 203 -17.15 -1.44 -14.36
C GLU A 203 -17.86 -1.51 -15.73
N GLU A 204 -17.85 -0.43 -16.51
CA GLU A 204 -18.33 -0.42 -17.89
C GLU A 204 -17.56 -1.42 -18.77
N GLU A 205 -16.21 -1.47 -18.64
CA GLU A 205 -15.37 -2.38 -19.41
C GLU A 205 -15.52 -3.84 -18.97
N LEU A 206 -15.67 -4.09 -17.66
CA LEU A 206 -15.94 -5.43 -17.13
C LEU A 206 -17.36 -5.91 -17.40
N GLY A 207 -18.32 -5.00 -17.61
CA GLY A 207 -19.74 -5.29 -17.74
C GLY A 207 -20.42 -5.72 -16.44
N GLU A 208 -19.81 -5.45 -15.28
CA GLU A 208 -20.33 -5.81 -13.97
C GLU A 208 -19.82 -4.87 -12.86
N LYS A 209 -20.54 -4.84 -11.73
CA LYS A 209 -20.16 -4.09 -10.54
C LYS A 209 -19.03 -4.76 -9.80
N THR A 210 -18.17 -3.95 -9.17
CA THR A 210 -16.99 -4.41 -8.44
C THR A 210 -17.08 -4.10 -6.94
N THR A 211 -16.41 -4.92 -6.13
CA THR A 211 -16.09 -4.54 -4.76
C THR A 211 -14.89 -3.60 -4.81
N VAL A 212 -15.04 -2.38 -4.29
CA VAL A 212 -13.95 -1.40 -4.29
C VAL A 212 -13.34 -1.32 -2.90
N VAL A 213 -12.03 -1.57 -2.84
CA VAL A 213 -11.25 -1.51 -1.58
C VAL A 213 -10.13 -0.50 -1.77
N ALA A 214 -9.92 0.38 -0.81
CA ALA A 214 -8.84 1.35 -0.85
C ALA A 214 -7.94 1.26 0.38
N THR A 215 -6.66 1.46 0.15
CA THR A 215 -5.60 1.55 1.15
C THR A 215 -4.73 2.79 0.90
N GLY A 216 -3.72 2.99 1.71
CA GLY A 216 -2.78 4.10 1.56
C GLY A 216 -3.07 5.31 2.43
N GLY A 217 -2.05 6.15 2.59
CA GLY A 217 -2.01 7.18 3.63
C GLY A 217 -3.04 8.29 3.50
N LEU A 218 -3.53 8.60 2.30
CA LEU A 218 -4.51 9.66 2.05
C LEU A 218 -5.91 9.12 1.71
N ALA A 219 -6.07 7.80 1.62
CA ALA A 219 -7.35 7.16 1.34
C ALA A 219 -8.43 7.59 2.34
N GLN A 220 -8.11 7.56 3.64
CA GLN A 220 -9.04 7.93 4.71
C GLN A 220 -9.64 9.35 4.54
N VAL A 221 -8.93 10.26 3.89
CA VAL A 221 -9.38 11.65 3.72
C VAL A 221 -10.14 11.85 2.42
N VAL A 222 -9.78 11.10 1.35
CA VAL A 222 -10.38 11.25 0.03
C VAL A 222 -11.65 10.42 -0.13
N ILE A 223 -11.64 9.16 0.33
CA ILE A 223 -12.80 8.24 0.20
C ILE A 223 -14.12 8.84 0.67
N PRO A 224 -14.19 9.57 1.81
CA PRO A 224 -15.45 10.18 2.25
C PRO A 224 -16.01 11.27 1.34
N LEU A 225 -15.27 11.66 0.28
CA LEU A 225 -15.70 12.61 -0.75
C LEU A 225 -16.17 11.91 -2.03
N CYS A 226 -15.91 10.60 -2.18
CA CYS A 226 -16.34 9.79 -3.31
C CYS A 226 -17.84 9.49 -3.21
N HIS A 227 -18.49 9.24 -4.36
CA HIS A 227 -19.87 8.79 -4.44
C HIS A 227 -20.01 7.27 -4.39
N HIS A 228 -18.96 6.54 -4.83
CA HIS A 228 -18.92 5.09 -4.73
C HIS A 228 -18.76 4.62 -3.29
N GLU A 229 -19.34 3.48 -2.97
CA GLU A 229 -19.07 2.75 -1.74
C GLU A 229 -17.70 2.12 -1.84
N ILE A 230 -16.76 2.60 -1.02
CA ILE A 230 -15.35 2.17 -1.02
C ILE A 230 -15.00 1.70 0.39
N ILE A 231 -14.57 0.46 0.50
CA ILE A 231 -14.10 -0.12 1.76
C ILE A 231 -12.68 0.40 2.02
N TYR A 232 -12.45 1.00 3.18
CA TYR A 232 -11.10 1.39 3.59
C TYR A 232 -10.44 0.30 4.42
N ASP A 233 -9.30 -0.21 3.95
CA ASP A 233 -8.48 -1.19 4.67
C ASP A 233 -7.02 -0.73 4.73
N ASP A 234 -6.65 -0.14 5.87
CA ASP A 234 -5.32 0.42 6.10
C ASP A 234 -4.24 -0.66 6.33
N ASP A 235 -4.66 -1.89 6.66
CA ASP A 235 -3.78 -3.04 6.88
C ASP A 235 -3.68 -3.98 5.68
N LEU A 236 -4.33 -3.66 4.54
CA LEU A 236 -4.42 -4.53 3.36
C LEU A 236 -3.06 -5.12 2.98
N LEU A 237 -2.06 -4.26 2.84
CA LEU A 237 -0.70 -4.65 2.48
C LEU A 237 -0.05 -5.59 3.51
N LEU A 238 -0.17 -5.28 4.81
CA LEU A 238 0.39 -6.14 5.87
C LEU A 238 -0.29 -7.50 5.91
N LYS A 239 -1.61 -7.55 5.71
CA LYS A 239 -2.38 -8.80 5.58
C LYS A 239 -1.87 -9.63 4.41
N GLY A 240 -1.66 -9.01 3.25
CA GLY A 240 -1.12 -9.67 2.07
C GLY A 240 0.27 -10.27 2.29
N LEU A 241 1.16 -9.53 2.95
CA LEU A 241 2.48 -10.04 3.34
C LEU A 241 2.37 -11.27 4.24
N MET A 242 1.47 -11.26 5.23
CA MET A 242 1.27 -12.39 6.13
C MET A 242 0.70 -13.61 5.41
N LEU A 243 -0.26 -13.43 4.49
CA LEU A 243 -0.80 -14.51 3.67
C LEU A 243 0.29 -15.16 2.80
N ILE A 244 1.15 -14.35 2.19
CA ILE A 244 2.29 -14.84 1.40
C ILE A 244 3.29 -15.56 2.32
N TRP A 245 3.61 -15.00 3.50
CA TRP A 245 4.48 -15.67 4.48
C TRP A 245 3.95 -17.05 4.81
N ASN A 246 2.70 -17.15 5.26
CA ASN A 246 2.07 -18.40 5.67
C ASN A 246 2.05 -19.46 4.56
N LYS A 247 1.97 -19.03 3.30
CA LYS A 247 1.98 -19.93 2.13
C LYS A 247 3.35 -20.52 1.83
N ASN A 248 4.44 -19.89 2.32
CA ASN A 248 5.83 -20.26 2.00
C ASN A 248 6.59 -20.91 3.17
N VAL A 249 6.02 -20.97 4.38
CA VAL A 249 6.66 -21.58 5.56
C VAL A 249 6.03 -22.92 5.99
N LYS A 250 5.01 -23.36 5.26
CA LYS A 250 4.38 -24.69 5.46
C LYS A 250 5.17 -25.77 4.77
#